data_f1faab03c00069673f09500076d71c29
#
_entry.id   f1faab03c00069673f09500076d71c29
#
_cell.length_a   1.000
_cell.length_b   1.000
_cell.length_c   1.000
_cell.angle_alpha   90.00
_cell.angle_beta   90.00
_cell.angle_gamma   90.00
#
_symmetry.space_group_name_H-M   'P 1'
#
loop_
_entity.id
_entity.type
_entity.pdbx_description
1 polymer ?
#
loop_
_entity_poly.entity_id
_entity_poly.type
_entity_poly.pdbx_seq_one_letter_code
_entity_poly.pdbx_strand_id
1 'polypeptide(L)'
;MRLLFVVHRYAPFPGGSEYYTQCMAEEMLKRKHDVTVLAHEHQGDYNGVKVSNDYNTVLNQKWDLIIVHGGDVISQNIIHVNADKLQSPVLYLIVKPSDSEVCLNGLKHHRFLGYSTSMDVEHLKKHGVIDKGRRIRHGIVPDQCIRQKNTDKTIFVSAGGFWSHKAMTPLAEAFTKAKIPDAELHLYGYGEEHLIPAETDNVKCFFGKDKTEVLLSISGADAYILNSYEEGFGLVLLEAMMNKTPWYARNVAGAKDMCYYGTVYETEEELMELLRNHTRNEKKIEDAYNYVMCNHTIQDTCNDIEDVLLETMR
;
A
#
# COMPACT_ATOMS: atom_id res chain seq x y z
N MET A 1 5.97 20.62 14.64
CA MET A 1 7.09 20.64 13.67
C MET A 1 6.52 20.76 12.27
N ARG A 2 7.29 21.25 11.30
CA ARG A 2 6.84 21.45 9.92
C ARG A 2 7.24 20.25 9.06
N LEU A 3 6.26 19.53 8.53
CA LEU A 3 6.44 18.33 7.72
C LEU A 3 5.94 18.57 6.29
N LEU A 4 6.72 18.12 5.32
CA LEU A 4 6.32 18.11 3.91
C LEU A 4 6.22 16.67 3.42
N PHE A 5 5.05 16.25 2.97
CA PHE A 5 4.88 15.02 2.22
C PHE A 5 4.94 15.31 0.73
N VAL A 6 5.64 14.48 -0.03
CA VAL A 6 5.74 14.61 -1.49
C VAL A 6 5.20 13.36 -2.15
N VAL A 7 4.16 13.51 -2.95
CA VAL A 7 3.45 12.43 -3.65
C VAL A 7 2.96 12.94 -5.01
N HIS A 8 2.78 12.05 -6.00
CA HIS A 8 2.30 12.44 -7.33
C HIS A 8 0.88 13.01 -7.28
N ARG A 9 -0.02 12.27 -6.65
CA ARG A 9 -1.43 12.61 -6.47
C ARG A 9 -1.80 12.55 -5.00
N TYR A 10 -2.89 13.19 -4.67
CA TYR A 10 -3.43 13.17 -3.31
C TYR A 10 -4.95 12.98 -3.35
N ALA A 11 -5.61 12.95 -2.20
CA ALA A 11 -7.06 12.90 -2.13
C ALA A 11 -7.72 13.97 -3.05
N PRO A 12 -8.81 13.64 -3.74
CA PRO A 12 -9.64 12.43 -3.63
C PRO A 12 -9.24 11.29 -4.59
N PHE A 13 -8.04 11.25 -5.13
CA PHE A 13 -7.63 10.19 -6.05
C PHE A 13 -7.60 8.82 -5.34
N PRO A 14 -8.21 7.76 -5.91
CA PRO A 14 -8.44 6.49 -5.23
C PRO A 14 -7.23 5.53 -5.27
N GLY A 15 -5.99 6.03 -5.29
CA GLY A 15 -4.77 5.21 -5.30
C GLY A 15 -4.35 4.75 -3.92
N GLY A 16 -3.68 3.60 -3.83
CA GLY A 16 -3.15 3.07 -2.57
C GLY A 16 -2.09 3.97 -1.94
N SER A 17 -1.16 4.47 -2.75
CA SER A 17 -0.10 5.41 -2.34
C SER A 17 -0.68 6.75 -1.87
N GLU A 18 -1.68 7.23 -2.57
CA GLU A 18 -2.39 8.48 -2.30
C GLU A 18 -3.15 8.39 -0.98
N TYR A 19 -3.93 7.33 -0.81
CA TYR A 19 -4.65 7.08 0.43
C TYR A 19 -3.71 6.88 1.62
N TYR A 20 -2.62 6.14 1.44
CA TYR A 20 -1.62 5.95 2.49
C TYR A 20 -0.96 7.26 2.91
N THR A 21 -0.57 8.11 1.94
CA THR A 21 -0.02 9.44 2.22
C THR A 21 -1.05 10.33 2.92
N GLN A 22 -2.33 10.25 2.53
CA GLN A 22 -3.41 10.95 3.20
C GLN A 22 -3.52 10.53 4.67
N CYS A 23 -3.55 9.24 4.96
CA CYS A 23 -3.63 8.72 6.33
C CYS A 23 -2.45 9.20 7.20
N MET A 24 -1.22 9.17 6.66
CA MET A 24 -0.05 9.70 7.37
C MET A 24 -0.16 11.20 7.65
N ALA A 25 -0.51 11.98 6.62
CA ALA A 25 -0.61 13.43 6.74
C ALA A 25 -1.68 13.87 7.75
N GLU A 26 -2.87 13.25 7.69
CA GLU A 26 -3.96 13.51 8.63
C GLU A 26 -3.61 13.09 10.07
N GLU A 27 -2.93 11.94 10.24
CA GLU A 27 -2.49 11.50 11.57
C GLU A 27 -1.43 12.45 12.15
N MET A 28 -0.46 12.89 11.35
CA MET A 28 0.54 13.88 11.77
C MET A 28 -0.10 15.23 12.11
N LEU A 29 -1.13 15.65 11.38
CA LEU A 29 -1.90 16.85 11.71
C LEU A 29 -2.62 16.73 13.07
N LYS A 30 -3.23 15.55 13.36
CA LYS A 30 -3.84 15.25 14.67
C LYS A 30 -2.81 15.33 15.80
N ARG A 31 -1.55 14.95 15.54
CA ARG A 31 -0.41 15.05 16.48
C ARG A 31 0.15 16.47 16.60
N LYS A 32 -0.53 17.47 16.01
CA LYS A 32 -0.17 18.90 16.11
C LYS A 32 1.12 19.28 15.35
N HIS A 33 1.50 18.52 14.33
CA HIS A 33 2.47 18.98 13.37
C HIS A 33 1.83 19.96 12.37
N ASP A 34 2.62 20.87 11.80
CA ASP A 34 2.24 21.70 10.65
C ASP A 34 2.54 20.89 9.38
N VAL A 35 1.50 20.42 8.71
CA VAL A 35 1.61 19.47 7.61
C VAL A 35 1.21 20.12 6.30
N THR A 36 2.09 19.99 5.31
CA THR A 36 1.80 20.33 3.91
C THR A 36 2.07 19.12 3.03
N VAL A 37 1.24 18.93 2.01
CA VAL A 37 1.46 17.94 0.96
C VAL A 37 1.81 18.66 -0.33
N LEU A 38 2.88 18.26 -0.98
CA LEU A 38 3.25 18.68 -2.33
C LEU A 38 2.80 17.58 -3.29
N ALA A 39 1.74 17.86 -4.07
CA ALA A 39 1.16 16.93 -5.02
C ALA A 39 1.17 17.52 -6.43
N HIS A 40 1.56 16.74 -7.45
CA HIS A 40 1.66 17.24 -8.81
C HIS A 40 0.32 17.69 -9.40
N GLU A 41 -0.73 16.90 -9.18
CA GLU A 41 -2.03 17.11 -9.84
C GLU A 41 -3.09 17.76 -8.93
N HIS A 42 -2.79 18.02 -7.65
CA HIS A 42 -3.79 18.47 -6.68
C HIS A 42 -3.37 19.74 -5.95
N GLN A 43 -4.36 20.58 -5.66
CA GLN A 43 -4.23 21.79 -4.86
C GLN A 43 -5.50 22.02 -4.05
N GLY A 44 -5.36 22.46 -2.82
CA GLY A 44 -6.50 22.81 -1.95
C GLY A 44 -6.26 22.48 -0.48
N ASP A 45 -7.35 22.34 0.24
CA ASP A 45 -7.38 21.83 1.62
C ASP A 45 -8.24 20.58 1.66
N TYR A 46 -7.67 19.51 2.21
CA TYR A 46 -8.34 18.22 2.34
C TYR A 46 -8.23 17.74 3.79
N ASN A 47 -9.36 17.74 4.50
CA ASN A 47 -9.44 17.37 5.91
C ASN A 47 -8.49 18.18 6.83
N GLY A 48 -8.26 19.46 6.49
CA GLY A 48 -7.34 20.34 7.20
C GLY A 48 -5.87 20.21 6.79
N VAL A 49 -5.55 19.30 5.86
CA VAL A 49 -4.21 19.16 5.27
C VAL A 49 -4.08 20.10 4.07
N LYS A 50 -3.10 21.01 4.12
CA LYS A 50 -2.80 21.90 3.01
C LYS A 50 -2.11 21.14 1.88
N VAL A 51 -2.68 21.18 0.68
CA VAL A 51 -2.12 20.57 -0.53
C VAL A 51 -1.72 21.66 -1.53
N SER A 52 -0.52 21.58 -2.06
CA SER A 52 0.02 22.54 -3.03
C SER A 52 0.65 21.81 -4.22
N ASN A 53 0.55 22.39 -5.40
CA ASN A 53 1.30 21.99 -6.60
C ASN A 53 2.37 23.01 -7.00
N ASP A 54 2.60 24.03 -6.18
CA ASP A 54 3.64 25.03 -6.39
C ASP A 54 4.98 24.57 -5.81
N TYR A 55 5.72 23.81 -6.62
CA TYR A 55 7.04 23.28 -6.26
C TYR A 55 8.04 24.37 -5.86
N ASN A 56 8.04 25.49 -6.60
CA ASN A 56 9.01 26.57 -6.37
C ASN A 56 8.82 27.20 -4.99
N THR A 57 7.60 27.54 -4.63
CA THR A 57 7.30 28.12 -3.33
C THR A 57 7.51 27.12 -2.20
N VAL A 58 7.07 25.87 -2.37
CA VAL A 58 7.06 24.87 -1.29
C VAL A 58 8.48 24.36 -1.01
N LEU A 59 9.28 24.03 -2.02
CA LEU A 59 10.63 23.49 -1.85
C LEU A 59 11.65 24.54 -1.39
N ASN A 60 11.39 25.83 -1.60
CA ASN A 60 12.23 26.92 -1.08
C ASN A 60 11.97 27.23 0.41
N GLN A 61 10.98 26.59 1.04
CA GLN A 61 10.76 26.72 2.48
C GLN A 61 11.62 25.75 3.27
N LYS A 62 11.87 26.07 4.53
CA LYS A 62 12.54 25.16 5.45
C LYS A 62 11.52 24.26 6.12
N TRP A 63 11.78 22.95 6.06
CA TRP A 63 11.01 21.89 6.69
C TRP A 63 11.84 21.16 7.74
N ASP A 64 11.21 20.67 8.79
CA ASP A 64 11.90 19.85 9.78
C ASP A 64 12.16 18.44 9.23
N LEU A 65 11.25 17.94 8.35
CA LEU A 65 11.44 16.72 7.59
C LEU A 65 10.61 16.77 6.29
N ILE A 66 11.20 16.31 5.20
CA ILE A 66 10.53 16.06 3.92
C ILE A 66 10.38 14.53 3.79
N ILE A 67 9.16 14.04 3.61
CA ILE A 67 8.85 12.62 3.42
C ILE A 67 8.47 12.40 1.96
N VAL A 68 9.25 11.63 1.21
CA VAL A 68 9.02 11.35 -0.20
C VAL A 68 8.53 9.94 -0.38
N HIS A 69 7.37 9.77 -1.02
CA HIS A 69 6.86 8.46 -1.35
C HIS A 69 7.56 7.89 -2.58
N GLY A 70 8.36 6.85 -2.39
CA GLY A 70 9.27 6.29 -3.40
C GLY A 70 8.61 5.40 -4.47
N GLY A 71 7.29 5.27 -4.48
CA GLY A 71 6.57 4.49 -5.50
C GLY A 71 6.26 5.27 -6.79
N ASP A 72 6.59 6.55 -6.83
CA ASP A 72 6.24 7.47 -7.89
C ASP A 72 7.46 8.20 -8.43
N VAL A 73 7.73 7.97 -9.72
CA VAL A 73 8.87 8.55 -10.44
C VAL A 73 8.83 10.09 -10.49
N ILE A 74 7.64 10.68 -10.58
CA ILE A 74 7.49 12.14 -10.67
C ILE A 74 7.90 12.79 -9.36
N SER A 75 7.38 12.34 -8.24
CA SER A 75 7.73 12.84 -6.91
C SER A 75 9.21 12.65 -6.60
N GLN A 76 9.77 11.50 -6.96
CA GLN A 76 11.19 11.23 -6.80
C GLN A 76 12.05 12.21 -7.61
N ASN A 77 11.75 12.38 -8.91
CA ASN A 77 12.50 13.29 -9.79
C ASN A 77 12.47 14.73 -9.29
N ILE A 78 11.32 15.22 -8.82
CA ILE A 78 11.20 16.59 -8.29
C ILE A 78 12.18 16.80 -7.13
N ILE A 79 12.24 15.86 -6.21
CA ILE A 79 13.13 15.94 -5.05
C ILE A 79 14.60 15.77 -5.48
N HIS A 80 14.92 14.85 -6.40
CA HIS A 80 16.30 14.63 -6.83
C HIS A 80 16.87 15.81 -7.61
N VAL A 81 16.10 16.40 -8.53
CA VAL A 81 16.52 17.59 -9.30
C VAL A 81 16.77 18.81 -8.39
N ASN A 82 16.10 18.87 -7.24
CA ASN A 82 16.24 19.94 -6.28
C ASN A 82 17.10 19.55 -5.06
N ALA A 83 17.69 18.36 -5.01
CA ALA A 83 18.38 17.84 -3.84
C ALA A 83 19.46 18.80 -3.28
N ASP A 84 20.25 19.42 -4.16
CA ASP A 84 21.30 20.37 -3.78
C ASP A 84 20.74 21.70 -3.24
N LYS A 85 19.48 22.00 -3.49
CA LYS A 85 18.81 23.24 -3.03
C LYS A 85 18.04 23.01 -1.74
N LEU A 86 17.71 21.75 -1.42
CA LEU A 86 16.94 21.41 -0.25
C LEU A 86 17.79 21.60 1.02
N GLN A 87 17.40 22.55 1.86
CA GLN A 87 18.02 22.79 3.16
C GLN A 87 17.45 21.90 4.27
N SER A 88 16.53 21.02 3.93
CA SER A 88 15.77 20.20 4.86
C SER A 88 16.15 18.73 4.73
N PRO A 89 16.18 17.97 5.83
CA PRO A 89 16.42 16.53 5.76
C PRO A 89 15.29 15.82 5.01
N VAL A 90 15.64 14.77 4.26
CA VAL A 90 14.69 13.97 3.49
C VAL A 90 14.68 12.53 4.01
N LEU A 91 13.48 12.02 4.28
CA LEU A 91 13.18 10.60 4.43
C LEU A 91 12.58 10.08 3.11
N TYR A 92 13.34 9.25 2.42
CA TYR A 92 12.90 8.60 1.20
C TYR A 92 12.31 7.24 1.52
N LEU A 93 10.99 7.08 1.39
CA LEU A 93 10.29 5.82 1.62
C LEU A 93 10.48 4.91 0.40
N ILE A 94 11.20 3.81 0.57
CA ILE A 94 11.32 2.78 -0.45
C ILE A 94 10.00 2.02 -0.49
N VAL A 95 9.31 2.07 -1.62
CA VAL A 95 8.02 1.39 -1.80
C VAL A 95 8.17 0.15 -2.68
N LYS A 96 9.08 0.21 -3.65
CA LYS A 96 9.44 -0.90 -4.54
C LYS A 96 10.92 -0.77 -4.89
N PRO A 97 11.77 -1.68 -4.37
CA PRO A 97 13.18 -1.68 -4.69
C PRO A 97 13.42 -1.84 -6.20
N SER A 98 14.27 -0.99 -6.76
CA SER A 98 14.56 -0.99 -8.18
C SER A 98 15.98 -0.48 -8.42
N ASP A 99 16.67 -1.03 -9.42
CA ASP A 99 17.97 -0.52 -9.90
C ASP A 99 17.79 0.58 -10.97
N SER A 100 16.60 1.16 -11.10
CA SER A 100 16.39 2.33 -11.94
C SER A 100 17.23 3.52 -11.48
N GLU A 101 17.66 4.35 -12.41
CA GLU A 101 18.47 5.55 -12.13
C GLU A 101 17.83 6.45 -11.06
N VAL A 102 16.51 6.62 -11.12
CA VAL A 102 15.76 7.43 -10.16
C VAL A 102 15.84 6.86 -8.74
N CYS A 103 15.65 5.55 -8.58
CA CYS A 103 15.75 4.89 -7.29
C CYS A 103 17.20 4.97 -6.74
N LEU A 104 18.20 4.67 -7.57
CA LEU A 104 19.61 4.73 -7.17
C LEU A 104 20.04 6.15 -6.79
N ASN A 105 19.52 7.18 -7.46
CA ASN A 105 19.74 8.56 -7.06
C ASN A 105 19.15 8.84 -5.66
N GLY A 106 17.95 8.32 -5.37
CA GLY A 106 17.35 8.41 -4.04
C GLY A 106 18.23 7.80 -2.96
N LEU A 107 18.74 6.57 -3.18
CA LEU A 107 19.63 5.91 -2.24
C LEU A 107 20.93 6.71 -2.00
N LYS A 108 21.47 7.34 -3.03
CA LYS A 108 22.71 8.11 -2.98
C LYS A 108 22.55 9.42 -2.21
N HIS A 109 21.52 10.18 -2.53
CA HIS A 109 21.43 11.58 -2.09
C HIS A 109 20.71 11.79 -0.77
N HIS A 110 19.82 10.87 -0.33
CA HIS A 110 19.07 11.09 0.89
C HIS A 110 19.77 10.56 2.14
N ARG A 111 19.56 11.28 3.25
CA ARG A 111 20.13 10.94 4.57
C ARG A 111 19.42 9.76 5.22
N PHE A 112 18.09 9.68 5.07
CA PHE A 112 17.28 8.64 5.66
C PHE A 112 16.54 7.86 4.58
N LEU A 113 16.63 6.53 4.63
CA LEU A 113 16.00 5.61 3.69
C LEU A 113 15.00 4.74 4.47
N GLY A 114 13.71 5.00 4.26
CA GLY A 114 12.63 4.24 4.91
C GLY A 114 12.44 2.90 4.23
N TYR A 115 12.53 1.81 4.96
CA TYR A 115 12.26 0.46 4.48
C TYR A 115 11.16 -0.21 5.30
N SER A 116 10.43 -1.14 4.67
CA SER A 116 9.32 -1.84 5.32
C SER A 116 9.36 -3.36 5.14
N THR A 117 10.06 -3.86 4.11
CA THR A 117 10.13 -5.28 3.77
C THR A 117 11.55 -5.84 3.82
N SER A 118 11.65 -7.18 3.87
CA SER A 118 12.95 -7.87 3.75
C SER A 118 13.63 -7.56 2.41
N MET A 119 12.86 -7.40 1.33
CA MET A 119 13.40 -7.03 0.01
C MET A 119 14.03 -5.64 0.02
N ASP A 120 13.44 -4.68 0.73
CA ASP A 120 14.03 -3.35 0.88
C ASP A 120 15.37 -3.42 1.61
N VAL A 121 15.45 -4.23 2.67
CA VAL A 121 16.69 -4.45 3.44
C VAL A 121 17.77 -5.08 2.56
N GLU A 122 17.43 -6.09 1.76
CA GLU A 122 18.35 -6.71 0.81
C GLU A 122 18.86 -5.70 -0.23
N HIS A 123 17.97 -4.84 -0.74
CA HIS A 123 18.31 -3.77 -1.67
C HIS A 123 19.27 -2.75 -1.06
N LEU A 124 19.00 -2.28 0.16
CA LEU A 124 19.91 -1.37 0.88
C LEU A 124 21.29 -1.98 1.13
N LYS A 125 21.35 -3.27 1.49
CA LYS A 125 22.61 -4.02 1.65
C LYS A 125 23.37 -4.14 0.35
N LYS A 126 22.68 -4.51 -0.75
CA LYS A 126 23.25 -4.62 -2.11
C LYS A 126 23.96 -3.34 -2.53
N HIS A 127 23.40 -2.18 -2.19
CA HIS A 127 23.94 -0.88 -2.54
C HIS A 127 24.83 -0.24 -1.46
N GLY A 128 25.12 -0.96 -0.37
CA GLY A 128 26.04 -0.50 0.69
C GLY A 128 25.56 0.70 1.50
N VAL A 129 24.23 0.92 1.59
CA VAL A 129 23.62 2.09 2.26
C VAL A 129 22.68 1.71 3.40
N ILE A 130 22.84 0.53 3.95
CA ILE A 130 21.98 0.02 5.04
C ILE A 130 22.07 0.87 6.32
N ASP A 131 23.19 1.53 6.55
CA ASP A 131 23.41 2.48 7.66
C ASP A 131 22.48 3.69 7.62
N LYS A 132 22.02 4.10 6.44
CA LYS A 132 20.99 5.12 6.24
C LYS A 132 19.57 4.60 6.48
N GLY A 133 19.39 3.28 6.53
CA GLY A 133 18.10 2.62 6.64
C GLY A 133 17.40 2.92 7.97
N ARG A 134 16.11 3.22 7.90
CA ARG A 134 15.21 3.33 9.03
C ARG A 134 13.98 2.49 8.75
N ARG A 135 13.61 1.64 9.69
CA ARG A 135 12.38 0.87 9.56
C ARG A 135 11.20 1.81 9.67
N ILE A 136 10.38 1.84 8.64
CA ILE A 136 9.11 2.55 8.63
C ILE A 136 8.02 1.51 8.34
N ARG A 137 7.30 1.11 9.37
CA ARG A 137 6.23 0.13 9.24
C ARG A 137 5.12 0.69 8.36
N HIS A 138 4.68 -0.06 7.40
CA HIS A 138 3.44 0.28 6.70
C HIS A 138 2.26 -0.02 7.61
N GLY A 139 1.39 0.97 7.77
CA GLY A 139 0.22 0.87 8.63
C GLY A 139 -1.06 1.29 7.93
N ILE A 140 -2.16 0.86 8.46
CA ILE A 140 -3.51 1.20 8.02
C ILE A 140 -4.29 1.89 9.15
N VAL A 141 -5.34 2.62 8.80
CA VAL A 141 -6.29 3.12 9.80
C VAL A 141 -7.04 1.91 10.38
N PRO A 142 -7.02 1.72 11.71
CA PRO A 142 -7.68 0.58 12.35
C PRO A 142 -9.21 0.78 12.40
N ASP A 143 -9.84 0.71 11.24
CA ASP A 143 -11.28 0.86 11.08
C ASP A 143 -11.87 -0.45 10.53
N GLN A 144 -12.42 -1.27 11.41
CA GLN A 144 -13.09 -2.51 11.01
C GLN A 144 -14.42 -2.19 10.33
N CYS A 145 -14.53 -2.62 9.09
CA CYS A 145 -15.80 -2.67 8.39
C CYS A 145 -16.46 -4.04 8.66
N ILE A 146 -17.64 -4.04 9.30
CA ILE A 146 -18.37 -5.28 9.53
C ILE A 146 -19.49 -5.38 8.49
N ARG A 147 -19.33 -6.27 7.53
CA ARG A 147 -20.40 -6.65 6.62
C ARG A 147 -20.93 -8.02 6.98
N GLN A 148 -22.25 -8.15 7.07
CA GLN A 148 -22.87 -9.47 7.13
C GLN A 148 -22.90 -10.07 5.71
N LYS A 149 -22.42 -11.29 5.60
CA LYS A 149 -22.53 -12.07 4.36
C LYS A 149 -23.99 -12.46 4.14
N ASN A 150 -24.55 -12.03 3.01
CA ASN A 150 -25.98 -12.23 2.67
C ASN A 150 -26.17 -13.33 1.62
N THR A 151 -25.27 -14.30 1.53
CA THR A 151 -25.31 -15.38 0.54
C THR A 151 -24.68 -16.64 1.10
N ASP A 152 -25.18 -17.80 0.67
CA ASP A 152 -24.57 -19.10 0.98
C ASP A 152 -23.37 -19.42 0.09
N LYS A 153 -23.14 -18.65 -0.97
CA LYS A 153 -22.00 -18.83 -1.87
C LYS A 153 -20.69 -18.48 -1.19
N THR A 154 -19.63 -19.19 -1.56
CA THR A 154 -18.26 -18.81 -1.17
C THR A 154 -17.81 -17.58 -1.97
N ILE A 155 -17.47 -16.49 -1.30
CA ILE A 155 -17.08 -15.23 -1.93
C ILE A 155 -15.58 -15.00 -1.79
N PHE A 156 -14.90 -14.94 -2.92
CA PHE A 156 -13.52 -14.50 -3.01
C PHE A 156 -13.46 -13.04 -3.50
N VAL A 157 -12.60 -12.24 -2.90
CA VAL A 157 -12.46 -10.81 -3.27
C VAL A 157 -11.03 -10.53 -3.66
N SER A 158 -10.84 -9.72 -4.69
CA SER A 158 -9.57 -9.06 -5.01
C SER A 158 -9.83 -7.59 -5.27
N ALA A 159 -8.95 -6.72 -4.77
CA ALA A 159 -9.06 -5.27 -4.93
C ALA A 159 -7.72 -4.64 -5.30
N GLY A 160 -7.76 -3.71 -6.26
CA GLY A 160 -6.59 -2.99 -6.76
C GLY A 160 -6.91 -2.23 -8.03
N GLY A 161 -5.89 -1.74 -8.74
CA GLY A 161 -6.10 -1.17 -10.06
C GLY A 161 -6.23 -2.25 -11.15
N PHE A 162 -7.02 -1.99 -12.18
CA PHE A 162 -6.99 -2.79 -13.43
C PHE A 162 -5.78 -2.39 -14.26
N TRP A 163 -4.59 -2.77 -13.76
CA TRP A 163 -3.28 -2.59 -14.39
C TRP A 163 -2.67 -3.95 -14.68
N SER A 164 -1.87 -4.07 -15.73
CA SER A 164 -1.27 -5.35 -16.14
C SER A 164 -0.54 -6.08 -15.00
N HIS A 165 0.21 -5.35 -14.16
CA HIS A 165 0.95 -5.93 -13.05
C HIS A 165 0.06 -6.43 -11.89
N LYS A 166 -1.21 -6.01 -11.82
CA LYS A 166 -2.18 -6.49 -10.82
C LYS A 166 -2.80 -7.84 -11.17
N ALA A 167 -2.62 -8.28 -12.41
CA ALA A 167 -2.99 -9.60 -12.91
C ALA A 167 -4.45 -10.02 -12.60
N MET A 168 -5.40 -9.06 -12.71
CA MET A 168 -6.83 -9.33 -12.44
C MET A 168 -7.44 -10.26 -13.49
N THR A 169 -7.09 -10.11 -14.77
CA THR A 169 -7.54 -11.00 -15.84
C THR A 169 -7.01 -12.43 -15.65
N PRO A 170 -5.71 -12.67 -15.41
CA PRO A 170 -5.22 -14.01 -15.06
C PRO A 170 -5.89 -14.62 -13.82
N LEU A 171 -6.23 -13.80 -12.81
CA LEU A 171 -6.96 -14.28 -11.65
C LEU A 171 -8.37 -14.77 -12.02
N ALA A 172 -9.11 -14.00 -12.82
CA ALA A 172 -10.45 -14.37 -13.28
C ALA A 172 -10.43 -15.66 -14.11
N GLU A 173 -9.42 -15.81 -14.97
CA GLU A 173 -9.23 -17.05 -15.77
C GLU A 173 -8.91 -18.26 -14.88
N ALA A 174 -7.99 -18.12 -13.92
CA ALA A 174 -7.64 -19.19 -12.97
C ALA A 174 -8.86 -19.59 -12.12
N PHE A 175 -9.63 -18.61 -11.64
CA PHE A 175 -10.84 -18.86 -10.87
C PHE A 175 -11.89 -19.64 -11.70
N THR A 176 -12.11 -19.22 -12.94
CA THR A 176 -13.04 -19.90 -13.86
C THR A 176 -12.60 -21.33 -14.17
N LYS A 177 -11.29 -21.54 -14.40
CA LYS A 177 -10.70 -22.88 -14.62
C LYS A 177 -10.79 -23.77 -13.37
N ALA A 178 -10.76 -23.19 -12.18
CA ALA A 178 -10.83 -23.92 -10.91
C ALA A 178 -12.18 -24.62 -10.70
N LYS A 179 -13.28 -24.14 -11.32
CA LYS A 179 -14.63 -24.71 -11.28
C LYS A 179 -15.12 -25.02 -9.86
N ILE A 180 -15.05 -24.02 -8.98
CA ILE A 180 -15.45 -24.16 -7.59
C ILE A 180 -16.99 -24.08 -7.52
N PRO A 181 -17.68 -25.09 -6.98
CA PRO A 181 -19.13 -25.05 -6.83
C PRO A 181 -19.57 -23.92 -5.89
N ASP A 182 -20.67 -23.27 -6.21
CA ASP A 182 -21.30 -22.23 -5.38
C ASP A 182 -20.33 -21.14 -4.90
N ALA A 183 -19.39 -20.74 -5.77
CA ALA A 183 -18.43 -19.70 -5.48
C ALA A 183 -18.47 -18.55 -6.48
N GLU A 184 -18.18 -17.34 -6.01
CA GLU A 184 -18.02 -16.15 -6.84
C GLU A 184 -16.69 -15.44 -6.54
N LEU A 185 -16.10 -14.86 -7.58
CA LEU A 185 -14.95 -13.94 -7.49
C LEU A 185 -15.45 -12.52 -7.77
N HIS A 186 -15.23 -11.63 -6.81
CA HIS A 186 -15.55 -10.22 -6.91
C HIS A 186 -14.26 -9.40 -7.06
N LEU A 187 -14.13 -8.69 -8.18
CA LEU A 187 -12.97 -7.87 -8.52
C LEU A 187 -13.32 -6.39 -8.39
N TYR A 188 -12.61 -5.70 -7.51
CA TYR A 188 -12.80 -4.26 -7.28
C TYR A 188 -11.60 -3.49 -7.81
N GLY A 189 -11.84 -2.44 -8.59
CA GLY A 189 -10.72 -1.66 -9.11
C GLY A 189 -11.11 -0.39 -9.85
N TYR A 190 -10.09 0.30 -10.29
CA TYR A 190 -10.13 1.44 -11.21
C TYR A 190 -8.93 1.30 -12.17
N GLY A 191 -8.85 2.12 -13.21
CA GLY A 191 -7.70 2.09 -14.13
C GLY A 191 -8.10 1.85 -15.57
N GLU A 192 -7.41 0.97 -16.27
CA GLU A 192 -7.58 0.76 -17.70
C GLU A 192 -8.78 -0.15 -18.00
N GLU A 193 -9.82 0.40 -18.62
CA GLU A 193 -11.06 -0.33 -18.90
C GLU A 193 -10.83 -1.60 -19.74
N HIS A 194 -9.86 -1.57 -20.66
CA HIS A 194 -9.55 -2.73 -21.50
C HIS A 194 -8.88 -3.89 -20.75
N LEU A 195 -8.42 -3.66 -19.51
CA LEU A 195 -7.88 -4.69 -18.62
C LEU A 195 -8.90 -5.22 -17.60
N ILE A 196 -10.16 -4.73 -17.65
CA ILE A 196 -11.25 -5.29 -16.85
C ILE A 196 -11.57 -6.68 -17.38
N PRO A 197 -11.53 -7.74 -16.55
CA PRO A 197 -11.92 -9.07 -16.98
C PRO A 197 -13.37 -9.13 -17.45
N ALA A 198 -13.66 -9.98 -18.41
CA ALA A 198 -15.04 -10.25 -18.79
C ALA A 198 -15.81 -10.87 -17.61
N GLU A 199 -16.97 -10.34 -17.31
CA GLU A 199 -17.88 -10.93 -16.32
C GLU A 199 -18.41 -12.28 -16.81
N THR A 200 -18.59 -13.18 -15.87
CA THR A 200 -19.21 -14.49 -16.08
C THR A 200 -20.27 -14.74 -15.01
N ASP A 201 -20.89 -15.90 -15.00
CA ASP A 201 -21.85 -16.24 -13.94
C ASP A 201 -21.24 -16.19 -12.55
N ASN A 202 -19.92 -16.46 -12.44
CA ASN A 202 -19.19 -16.54 -11.18
C ASN A 202 -18.04 -15.54 -11.03
N VAL A 203 -17.83 -14.62 -11.98
CA VAL A 203 -16.87 -13.50 -11.87
C VAL A 203 -17.60 -12.18 -12.05
N LYS A 204 -17.50 -11.30 -11.07
CA LYS A 204 -18.11 -9.96 -11.04
C LYS A 204 -17.07 -8.88 -10.94
N CYS A 205 -17.21 -7.80 -11.71
CA CYS A 205 -16.29 -6.67 -11.72
C CYS A 205 -16.99 -5.39 -11.21
N PHE A 206 -16.35 -4.70 -10.29
CA PHE A 206 -16.85 -3.48 -9.65
C PHE A 206 -15.86 -2.36 -9.91
N PHE A 207 -16.15 -1.51 -10.89
CA PHE A 207 -15.28 -0.39 -11.27
C PHE A 207 -15.61 0.86 -10.47
N GLY A 208 -14.55 1.60 -10.04
CA GLY A 208 -14.68 2.94 -9.46
C GLY A 208 -15.34 2.99 -8.08
N LYS A 209 -15.35 1.87 -7.34
CA LYS A 209 -15.89 1.83 -6.00
C LYS A 209 -15.01 2.56 -5.00
N ASP A 210 -15.62 3.22 -4.03
CA ASP A 210 -14.88 3.92 -2.99
C ASP A 210 -14.22 2.96 -1.99
N LYS A 211 -13.34 3.51 -1.15
CA LYS A 211 -12.58 2.73 -0.18
C LYS A 211 -13.46 1.97 0.81
N THR A 212 -14.56 2.59 1.24
CA THR A 212 -15.50 1.97 2.20
C THR A 212 -16.20 0.78 1.60
N GLU A 213 -16.68 0.88 0.34
CA GLU A 213 -17.28 -0.24 -0.37
C GLU A 213 -16.30 -1.41 -0.55
N VAL A 214 -15.02 -1.11 -0.86
CA VAL A 214 -13.96 -2.12 -0.98
C VAL A 214 -13.72 -2.81 0.37
N LEU A 215 -13.57 -2.07 1.46
CA LEU A 215 -13.35 -2.64 2.80
C LEU A 215 -14.55 -3.47 3.26
N LEU A 216 -15.78 -3.00 3.00
CA LEU A 216 -16.99 -3.79 3.27
C LEU A 216 -17.01 -5.09 2.48
N SER A 217 -16.57 -5.08 1.23
CA SER A 217 -16.53 -6.31 0.43
C SER A 217 -15.47 -7.30 0.94
N ILE A 218 -14.31 -6.80 1.36
CA ILE A 218 -13.27 -7.62 1.99
C ILE A 218 -13.80 -8.25 3.28
N SER A 219 -14.46 -7.47 4.15
CA SER A 219 -14.99 -7.97 5.43
C SER A 219 -16.08 -9.03 5.27
N GLY A 220 -16.83 -9.00 4.16
CA GLY A 220 -17.85 -10.00 3.85
C GLY A 220 -17.37 -11.20 3.03
N ALA A 221 -16.08 -11.26 2.70
CA ALA A 221 -15.51 -12.32 1.89
C ALA A 221 -15.08 -13.54 2.73
N ASP A 222 -15.08 -14.71 2.10
CA ASP A 222 -14.49 -15.92 2.68
C ASP A 222 -12.97 -15.87 2.61
N ALA A 223 -12.40 -15.29 1.52
CA ALA A 223 -10.99 -14.98 1.43
C ALA A 223 -10.71 -13.80 0.49
N TYR A 224 -9.61 -13.10 0.76
CA TYR A 224 -9.02 -12.10 -0.13
C TYR A 224 -7.92 -12.72 -0.98
N ILE A 225 -7.78 -12.31 -2.25
CA ILE A 225 -6.73 -12.78 -3.16
C ILE A 225 -5.91 -11.61 -3.67
N LEU A 226 -4.59 -11.65 -3.46
CA LEU A 226 -3.63 -10.73 -4.06
C LEU A 226 -2.85 -11.46 -5.16
N ASN A 227 -3.26 -11.28 -6.42
CA ASN A 227 -2.63 -11.98 -7.56
C ASN A 227 -1.55 -11.15 -8.28
N SER A 228 -1.18 -9.99 -7.76
CA SER A 228 -0.22 -9.09 -8.38
C SER A 228 1.11 -9.77 -8.69
N TYR A 229 1.66 -9.52 -9.87
CA TYR A 229 3.02 -9.95 -10.23
C TYR A 229 4.09 -9.15 -9.49
N GLU A 230 3.74 -7.91 -9.11
CA GLU A 230 4.64 -7.00 -8.42
C GLU A 230 3.87 -6.17 -7.40
N GLU A 231 4.40 -6.10 -6.19
CA GLU A 231 3.90 -5.24 -5.11
C GLU A 231 5.08 -4.62 -4.35
N GLY A 232 4.84 -3.43 -3.81
CA GLY A 232 5.75 -2.87 -2.83
C GLY A 232 5.59 -3.55 -1.47
N PHE A 233 4.42 -3.39 -0.86
CA PHE A 233 4.10 -4.00 0.43
C PHE A 233 2.82 -4.85 0.38
N GLY A 234 1.77 -4.35 -0.28
CA GLY A 234 0.46 -4.99 -0.28
C GLY A 234 -0.39 -4.58 0.92
N LEU A 235 -0.62 -3.28 1.11
CA LEU A 235 -1.44 -2.72 2.20
C LEU A 235 -2.81 -3.40 2.32
N VAL A 236 -3.36 -3.85 1.22
CA VAL A 236 -4.65 -4.56 1.20
C VAL A 236 -4.62 -5.89 1.97
N LEU A 237 -3.46 -6.51 2.15
CA LEU A 237 -3.33 -7.68 3.02
C LEU A 237 -3.49 -7.31 4.49
N LEU A 238 -2.98 -6.14 4.91
CA LEU A 238 -3.24 -5.60 6.25
C LEU A 238 -4.74 -5.32 6.44
N GLU A 239 -5.40 -4.78 5.41
CA GLU A 239 -6.84 -4.52 5.41
C GLU A 239 -7.66 -5.81 5.51
N ALA A 240 -7.26 -6.86 4.80
CA ALA A 240 -7.88 -8.18 4.93
C ALA A 240 -7.71 -8.75 6.35
N MET A 241 -6.50 -8.71 6.90
CA MET A 241 -6.21 -9.19 8.25
C MET A 241 -6.97 -8.39 9.32
N MET A 242 -7.04 -7.05 9.19
CA MET A 242 -7.82 -6.19 10.08
C MET A 242 -9.32 -6.55 10.08
N ASN A 243 -9.85 -6.94 8.92
CA ASN A 243 -11.24 -7.36 8.77
C ASN A 243 -11.47 -8.87 9.04
N LYS A 244 -10.47 -9.55 9.61
CA LYS A 244 -10.52 -10.99 9.91
C LYS A 244 -10.85 -11.85 8.68
N THR A 245 -10.38 -11.41 7.52
CA THR A 245 -10.53 -12.12 6.25
C THR A 245 -9.22 -12.83 5.91
N PRO A 246 -9.22 -14.17 5.79
CA PRO A 246 -8.03 -14.90 5.38
C PRO A 246 -7.62 -14.49 3.97
N TRP A 247 -6.34 -14.63 3.64
CA TRP A 247 -5.85 -14.21 2.36
C TRP A 247 -4.93 -15.22 1.68
N TYR A 248 -4.95 -15.19 0.36
CA TYR A 248 -4.04 -15.85 -0.54
C TYR A 248 -3.29 -14.79 -1.35
N ALA A 249 -1.98 -14.91 -1.48
CA ALA A 249 -1.20 -13.95 -2.25
C ALA A 249 -0.14 -14.63 -3.08
N ARG A 250 0.13 -14.08 -4.28
CA ARG A 250 1.36 -14.43 -4.99
C ARG A 250 2.56 -14.06 -4.13
N ASN A 251 3.67 -14.82 -4.25
CA ASN A 251 4.88 -14.61 -3.45
C ASN A 251 5.59 -13.31 -3.85
N VAL A 252 5.03 -12.18 -3.43
CA VAL A 252 5.55 -10.83 -3.65
C VAL A 252 5.95 -10.18 -2.32
N ALA A 253 6.83 -9.22 -2.37
CA ALA A 253 7.46 -8.48 -1.26
C ALA A 253 6.80 -8.66 0.15
N GLY A 254 5.83 -7.81 0.50
CA GLY A 254 5.21 -7.87 1.83
C GLY A 254 4.39 -9.14 2.09
N ALA A 255 3.82 -9.80 1.06
CA ALA A 255 3.12 -11.07 1.23
C ALA A 255 4.09 -12.16 1.72
N LYS A 256 5.32 -12.18 1.19
CA LYS A 256 6.39 -13.08 1.64
C LYS A 256 6.71 -12.88 3.12
N ASP A 257 6.84 -11.64 3.55
CA ASP A 257 7.18 -11.30 4.94
C ASP A 257 6.02 -11.63 5.92
N MET A 258 4.78 -11.66 5.41
CA MET A 258 3.57 -11.94 6.19
C MET A 258 3.01 -13.36 5.99
N CYS A 259 3.76 -14.28 5.35
CA CYS A 259 3.27 -15.62 5.00
C CYS A 259 2.82 -16.48 6.19
N TYR A 260 3.26 -16.17 7.41
CA TYR A 260 2.76 -16.80 8.63
C TYR A 260 1.26 -16.53 8.86
N TYR A 261 0.78 -15.35 8.45
CA TYR A 261 -0.59 -14.88 8.67
C TYR A 261 -1.56 -15.14 7.53
N GLY A 262 -1.05 -15.59 6.38
CA GLY A 262 -1.86 -15.96 5.22
C GLY A 262 -1.22 -17.12 4.46
N THR A 263 -1.54 -17.29 3.18
CA THR A 263 -0.96 -18.33 2.36
C THR A 263 -0.42 -17.73 1.07
N VAL A 264 0.86 -17.96 0.79
CA VAL A 264 1.50 -17.54 -0.46
C VAL A 264 1.54 -18.70 -1.47
N TYR A 265 1.49 -18.35 -2.76
CA TYR A 265 1.59 -19.28 -3.88
C TYR A 265 2.49 -18.71 -4.97
N GLU A 266 3.04 -19.59 -5.80
CA GLU A 266 3.94 -19.25 -6.91
C GLU A 266 3.26 -19.37 -8.26
N THR A 267 2.41 -20.39 -8.44
CA THR A 267 1.81 -20.75 -9.73
C THR A 267 0.28 -20.61 -9.72
N GLU A 268 -0.32 -20.57 -10.93
CA GLU A 268 -1.77 -20.58 -11.08
C GLU A 268 -2.39 -21.90 -10.60
N GLU A 269 -1.67 -23.01 -10.79
CA GLU A 269 -2.08 -24.34 -10.34
C GLU A 269 -2.20 -24.40 -8.83
N GLU A 270 -1.21 -23.86 -8.10
CA GLU A 270 -1.25 -23.74 -6.65
C GLU A 270 -2.42 -22.86 -6.19
N LEU A 271 -2.66 -21.72 -6.85
CA LEU A 271 -3.82 -20.88 -6.56
C LEU A 271 -5.12 -21.65 -6.74
N MET A 272 -5.30 -22.34 -7.87
CA MET A 272 -6.52 -23.12 -8.13
C MET A 272 -6.74 -24.21 -7.08
N GLU A 273 -5.67 -24.84 -6.59
CA GLU A 273 -5.75 -25.84 -5.53
C GLU A 273 -6.17 -25.21 -4.19
N LEU A 274 -5.57 -24.07 -3.82
CA LEU A 274 -5.96 -23.32 -2.62
C LEU A 274 -7.44 -22.89 -2.66
N LEU A 275 -7.92 -22.46 -3.80
CA LEU A 275 -9.31 -22.04 -3.97
C LEU A 275 -10.29 -23.22 -3.84
N ARG A 276 -9.96 -24.39 -4.44
CA ARG A 276 -10.79 -25.61 -4.33
C ARG A 276 -10.84 -26.17 -2.92
N ASN A 277 -9.75 -26.05 -2.17
CA ASN A 277 -9.58 -26.58 -0.81
C ASN A 277 -9.71 -25.48 0.25
N HIS A 278 -10.37 -24.36 -0.11
CA HIS A 278 -10.51 -23.24 0.83
C HIS A 278 -11.13 -23.66 2.14
N THR A 279 -10.44 -23.33 3.24
CA THR A 279 -10.92 -23.52 4.60
C THR A 279 -10.52 -22.33 5.46
N ARG A 280 -11.36 -21.97 6.41
CA ARG A 280 -11.05 -20.92 7.40
C ARG A 280 -10.33 -21.53 8.60
N ASN A 281 -9.22 -20.91 8.97
CA ASN A 281 -8.50 -21.23 10.21
C ASN A 281 -8.64 -20.05 11.18
N GLU A 282 -9.60 -20.15 12.08
CA GLU A 282 -9.97 -19.04 12.99
C GLU A 282 -8.80 -18.60 13.88
N LYS A 283 -7.94 -19.53 14.30
CA LYS A 283 -6.75 -19.17 15.08
C LYS A 283 -5.78 -18.33 14.25
N LYS A 284 -5.48 -18.74 13.01
CA LYS A 284 -4.59 -17.99 12.11
C LYS A 284 -5.15 -16.61 11.78
N ILE A 285 -6.47 -16.51 11.63
CA ILE A 285 -7.17 -15.25 11.37
C ILE A 285 -7.05 -14.31 12.57
N GLU A 286 -7.23 -14.81 13.80
CA GLU A 286 -7.10 -14.00 15.01
C GLU A 286 -5.64 -13.58 15.24
N ASP A 287 -4.67 -14.47 15.01
CA ASP A 287 -3.24 -14.14 15.09
C ASP A 287 -2.87 -13.04 14.07
N ALA A 288 -3.43 -13.11 12.84
CA ALA A 288 -3.24 -12.11 11.80
C ALA A 288 -3.83 -10.74 12.18
N TYR A 289 -5.05 -10.73 12.71
CA TYR A 289 -5.69 -9.52 13.23
C TYR A 289 -4.85 -8.85 14.32
N ASN A 290 -4.45 -9.63 15.33
CA ASN A 290 -3.64 -9.13 16.42
C ASN A 290 -2.27 -8.59 15.95
N TYR A 291 -1.66 -9.24 14.97
CA TYR A 291 -0.41 -8.77 14.37
C TYR A 291 -0.57 -7.38 13.75
N VAL A 292 -1.63 -7.14 12.98
CA VAL A 292 -1.90 -5.82 12.38
C VAL A 292 -2.15 -4.78 13.45
N MET A 293 -3.02 -5.09 14.40
CA MET A 293 -3.41 -4.14 15.45
C MET A 293 -2.25 -3.74 16.38
N CYS A 294 -1.26 -4.63 16.55
CA CYS A 294 -0.09 -4.36 17.40
C CYS A 294 1.11 -3.77 16.66
N ASN A 295 1.16 -3.85 15.30
CA ASN A 295 2.39 -3.53 14.57
C ASN A 295 2.19 -2.71 13.30
N HIS A 296 0.97 -2.63 12.77
CA HIS A 296 0.71 -2.08 11.44
C HIS A 296 -0.49 -1.13 11.40
N THR A 297 -0.63 -0.32 12.45
CA THR A 297 -1.55 0.81 12.45
C THR A 297 -0.88 2.05 11.86
N ILE A 298 -1.68 3.01 11.39
CA ILE A 298 -1.15 4.29 10.90
C ILE A 298 -0.40 5.05 12.01
N GLN A 299 -0.78 4.83 13.26
CA GLN A 299 -0.09 5.36 14.42
C GLN A 299 1.34 4.81 14.54
N ASP A 300 1.55 3.51 14.24
CA ASP A 300 2.88 2.89 14.21
C ASP A 300 3.77 3.50 13.13
N THR A 301 3.21 3.71 11.92
CA THR A 301 3.92 4.41 10.84
C THR A 301 4.37 5.80 11.30
N CYS A 302 3.46 6.55 11.90
CA CYS A 302 3.73 7.92 12.33
C CYS A 302 4.74 7.97 13.50
N ASN A 303 4.72 6.98 14.40
CA ASN A 303 5.75 6.84 15.44
C ASN A 303 7.14 6.64 14.81
N ASP A 304 7.26 5.74 13.83
CA ASP A 304 8.53 5.50 13.15
C ASP A 304 9.04 6.76 12.41
N ILE A 305 8.15 7.55 11.81
CA ILE A 305 8.50 8.83 11.17
C ILE A 305 8.93 9.87 12.21
N GLU A 306 8.25 9.96 13.37
CA GLU A 306 8.64 10.86 14.45
C GLU A 306 10.00 10.50 15.04
N ASP A 307 10.36 9.20 15.11
CA ASP A 307 11.71 8.78 15.52
C ASP A 307 12.78 9.31 14.56
N VAL A 308 12.53 9.24 13.24
CA VAL A 308 13.43 9.86 12.24
C VAL A 308 13.49 11.37 12.41
N LEU A 309 12.35 12.01 12.65
CA LEU A 309 12.28 13.46 12.88
C LEU A 309 13.12 13.89 14.09
N LEU A 310 13.08 13.13 15.18
CA LEU A 310 13.91 13.37 16.36
C LEU A 310 15.41 13.21 16.07
N GLU A 311 15.80 12.30 15.16
CA GLU A 311 17.18 12.17 14.72
C GLU A 311 17.68 13.38 13.91
N THR A 312 16.79 14.12 13.24
CA THR A 312 17.19 15.33 12.50
C THR A 312 17.58 16.48 13.41
N MET A 313 17.16 16.45 14.67
CA MET A 313 17.39 17.52 15.67
C MET A 313 18.71 17.34 16.44
N ARG A 314 19.36 16.19 16.29
CA ARG A 314 20.66 15.86 16.88
C ARG A 314 21.80 16.14 15.89
#